data_fb555d0c7d1eb1af483e5b5ab163bcd0
#
_entry.id   fb555d0c7d1eb1af483e5b5ab163bcd0
#
_cell.length_a   1.000
_cell.length_b   1.000
_cell.length_c   1.000
_cell.angle_alpha   90.00
_cell.angle_beta   90.00
_cell.angle_gamma   90.00
#
_symmetry.space_group_name_H-M   'P 1'
#
loop_
_entity.id
_entity.type
_entity.pdbx_description
1 polymer ?
#
loop_
_entity_poly.entity_id
_entity_poly.type
_entity_poly.pdbx_seq_one_letter_code
_entity_poly.pdbx_strand_id
1 'polypeptide(L)' 'MDELTAEQIAQHYTAMGHSVDLLNAGKPEEMSDEDWADCVQRNVDHLKIMIAKDFWTDEDMTAVNAAIAANEG' A
#
# COMPACT_ATOMS: atom_id res chain seq x y z
N MET A 1 -0.11 25.11 5.23
CA MET A 1 -0.17 24.83 4.47
C MET A 1 -0.02 23.51 4.09
N ASP A 2 0.13 22.61 4.72
CA ASP A 2 0.31 21.29 4.33
C ASP A 2 -0.89 20.40 4.48
N GLU A 3 -2.04 20.97 4.68
CA GLU A 3 -3.24 20.16 4.77
C GLU A 3 -3.63 19.68 3.39
N LEU A 4 -3.92 18.41 3.29
CA LEU A 4 -4.37 17.83 2.04
C LEU A 4 -5.84 18.18 1.80
N THR A 5 -6.18 18.41 0.53
CA THR A 5 -7.57 18.64 0.17
C THR A 5 -8.32 17.31 0.21
N ALA A 6 -9.64 17.35 0.24
CA ALA A 6 -10.45 16.13 0.18
C ALA A 6 -10.14 15.31 -1.06
N GLU A 7 -9.86 15.98 -2.18
CA GLU A 7 -9.52 15.30 -3.43
C GLU A 7 -8.18 14.57 -3.30
N GLN A 8 -7.20 15.23 -2.69
CA GLN A 8 -5.88 14.60 -2.49
C GLN A 8 -5.97 13.40 -1.55
N ILE A 9 -6.76 13.52 -0.48
CA ILE A 9 -6.98 12.40 0.43
C ILE A 9 -7.65 11.24 -0.30
N ALA A 10 -8.64 11.52 -1.13
CA ALA A 10 -9.31 10.49 -1.92
C ALA A 10 -8.33 9.78 -2.85
N GLN A 11 -7.39 10.53 -3.44
CA GLN A 11 -6.37 9.94 -4.31
C GLN A 11 -5.44 9.03 -3.51
N HIS A 12 -5.10 9.42 -2.29
CA HIS A 12 -4.28 8.58 -1.41
C HIS A 12 -5.01 7.28 -1.05
N TYR A 13 -6.31 7.36 -0.74
CA TYR A 13 -7.11 6.17 -0.46
C TYR A 13 -7.15 5.24 -1.67
N THR A 14 -7.32 5.80 -2.87
CA THR A 14 -7.34 4.99 -4.08
C THR A 14 -6.00 4.30 -4.30
N ALA A 15 -4.90 5.01 -4.15
CA ALA A 15 -3.57 4.46 -4.32
C ALA A 15 -3.26 3.40 -3.27
N MET A 16 -3.64 3.66 -2.02
CA MET A 16 -3.42 2.71 -0.94
C MET A 16 -4.21 1.43 -1.19
N GLY A 17 -5.48 1.55 -1.57
CA GLY A 17 -6.32 0.39 -1.86
C GLY A 17 -5.76 -0.44 -3.00
N HIS A 18 -5.24 0.22 -4.03
CA HIS A 18 -4.65 -0.46 -5.16
C HIS A 18 -3.42 -1.29 -4.73
N SER A 19 -2.55 -0.69 -3.92
CA SER A 19 -1.36 -1.38 -3.44
C SER A 19 -1.71 -2.56 -2.53
N VAL A 20 -2.66 -2.35 -1.62
CA VAL A 20 -3.09 -3.42 -0.72
C VAL A 20 -3.71 -4.57 -1.51
N ASP A 21 -4.57 -4.25 -2.48
CA ASP A 21 -5.21 -5.27 -3.31
C ASP A 21 -4.18 -6.05 -4.12
N LEU A 22 -3.18 -5.35 -4.67
CA LEU A 22 -2.14 -5.99 -5.45
C LEU A 22 -1.36 -6.99 -4.59
N LEU A 23 -0.98 -6.59 -3.39
CA LEU A 23 -0.24 -7.46 -2.48
C LEU A 23 -1.07 -8.65 -2.03
N ASN A 24 -2.36 -8.43 -1.78
CA ASN A 24 -3.25 -9.51 -1.35
C ASN A 24 -3.56 -10.50 -2.48
N ALA A 25 -3.56 -10.03 -3.72
CA ALA A 25 -3.84 -10.89 -4.86
C ALA A 25 -2.69 -11.87 -5.14
N GLY A 26 -1.48 -11.48 -4.80
CA GLY A 26 -0.32 -12.33 -5.01
C GLY A 26 0.26 -12.22 -6.42
N LYS A 27 1.30 -12.99 -6.68
CA LYS A 27 2.05 -12.92 -7.93
C LYS A 27 1.22 -13.38 -9.13
N PRO A 28 1.14 -12.56 -10.20
CA PRO A 28 0.51 -13.01 -11.45
C PRO A 28 1.34 -14.13 -12.08
N GLU A 29 0.68 -15.02 -12.82
CA GLU A 29 1.36 -16.16 -13.43
C GLU A 29 2.46 -15.73 -14.40
N GLU A 30 2.22 -14.65 -15.14
CA GLU A 30 3.18 -14.21 -16.13
C GLU A 30 4.35 -13.41 -15.57
N MET A 31 4.34 -13.13 -14.28
CA MET A 31 5.41 -12.37 -13.63
C MET A 31 6.44 -13.31 -13.01
N SER A 32 7.72 -13.02 -13.20
CA SER A 32 8.77 -13.82 -12.58
C SER A 32 8.84 -13.56 -11.08
N ASP A 33 9.44 -14.48 -10.33
CA ASP A 33 9.60 -14.30 -8.88
C ASP A 33 10.45 -13.07 -8.57
N GLU A 34 11.46 -12.82 -9.39
CA GLU A 34 12.34 -11.68 -9.21
C GLU A 34 11.58 -10.36 -9.40
N ASP A 35 10.78 -10.28 -10.47
CA ASP A 35 9.99 -9.10 -10.74
C ASP A 35 8.95 -8.88 -9.66
N TRP A 36 8.36 -9.96 -9.18
CA TRP A 36 7.37 -9.88 -8.12
C TRP A 36 8.00 -9.37 -6.82
N ALA A 37 9.20 -9.85 -6.50
CA ALA A 37 9.91 -9.38 -5.30
C ALA A 37 10.16 -7.87 -5.36
N ASP A 38 10.54 -7.36 -6.53
CA ASP A 38 10.73 -5.92 -6.71
C ASP A 38 9.41 -5.17 -6.56
N CYS A 39 8.35 -5.73 -7.13
CA CYS A 39 7.02 -5.13 -7.07
C CYS A 39 6.53 -5.05 -5.62
N VAL A 40 6.69 -6.14 -4.87
CA VAL A 40 6.30 -6.19 -3.46
C VAL A 40 7.08 -5.15 -2.66
N GLN A 41 8.39 -5.08 -2.87
CA GLN A 41 9.23 -4.15 -2.13
C GLN A 41 8.80 -2.70 -2.38
N ARG A 42 8.53 -2.35 -3.64
CA ARG A 42 8.08 -1.00 -3.98
C ARG A 42 6.75 -0.66 -3.33
N ASN A 43 5.82 -1.61 -3.36
CA ASN A 43 4.50 -1.36 -2.78
C ASN A 43 4.55 -1.30 -1.26
N VAL A 44 5.35 -2.16 -0.63
CA VAL A 44 5.53 -2.12 0.82
C VAL A 44 6.15 -0.79 1.24
N ASP A 45 7.20 -0.34 0.54
CA ASP A 45 7.85 0.93 0.85
C ASP A 45 6.87 2.10 0.66
N HIS A 46 6.07 2.04 -0.40
CA HIS A 46 5.08 3.07 -0.68
C HIS A 46 4.03 3.14 0.44
N LEU A 47 3.55 1.97 0.88
CA LEU A 47 2.56 1.93 1.96
C LEU A 47 3.14 2.46 3.25
N LYS A 48 4.39 2.16 3.55
CA LYS A 48 5.05 2.69 4.76
C LYS A 48 5.12 4.20 4.74
N ILE A 49 5.39 4.77 3.57
CA ILE A 49 5.42 6.23 3.40
C ILE A 49 4.01 6.80 3.57
N MET A 50 3.02 6.13 2.97
CA MET A 50 1.64 6.60 3.04
C MET A 50 1.09 6.62 4.46
N ILE A 51 1.36 5.56 5.24
CA ILE A 51 0.81 5.49 6.59
C ILE A 51 1.52 6.43 7.56
N ALA A 52 2.59 7.07 7.14
CA ALA A 52 3.23 8.10 7.95
C ALA A 52 2.35 9.34 8.07
N LYS A 53 1.38 9.49 7.17
CA LYS A 53 0.41 10.59 7.25
C LYS A 53 -0.61 10.28 8.34
N ASP A 54 -1.23 11.30 8.87
CA ASP A 54 -2.07 11.15 10.06
C ASP A 54 -3.58 11.20 9.82
N PHE A 55 -4.01 11.14 8.58
CA PHE A 55 -5.45 11.18 8.30
C PHE A 55 -6.09 9.78 8.19
N TRP A 56 -5.30 8.73 8.28
CA TRP A 56 -5.82 7.37 8.16
C TRP A 56 -6.59 6.96 9.42
N THR A 57 -7.64 6.17 9.24
CA THR A 57 -8.38 5.61 10.37
C THR A 57 -7.63 4.38 10.90
N ASP A 58 -8.01 3.92 12.10
CA ASP A 58 -7.43 2.71 12.67
C ASP A 58 -7.67 1.50 11.76
N GLU A 59 -8.84 1.46 11.11
CA GLU A 59 -9.18 0.38 10.20
C GLU A 59 -8.27 0.38 8.99
N ASP A 60 -8.00 1.56 8.44
CA ASP A 60 -7.09 1.70 7.32
C ASP A 60 -5.68 1.25 7.69
N MET A 61 -5.22 1.67 8.86
CA MET A 61 -3.89 1.31 9.35
C MET A 61 -3.76 -0.19 9.56
N THR A 62 -4.82 -0.81 10.08
CA THR A 62 -4.82 -2.27 10.30
C THR A 62 -4.68 -3.01 8.97
N ALA A 63 -5.44 -2.58 7.95
CA ALA A 63 -5.40 -3.22 6.64
C ALA A 63 -4.02 -3.08 6.01
N VAL A 64 -3.44 -1.88 6.08
CA VAL A 64 -2.13 -1.61 5.49
C VAL A 64 -1.04 -2.39 6.22
N ASN A 65 -1.07 -2.37 7.55
CA ASN A 65 -0.07 -3.09 8.34
C ASN A 65 -0.15 -4.59 8.11
N ALA A 66 -1.36 -5.13 7.93
CA ALA A 66 -1.53 -6.55 7.63
C ALA A 66 -0.91 -6.90 6.28
N ALA A 67 -1.12 -6.04 5.26
CA ALA A 67 -0.55 -6.27 3.95
C ALA A 67 0.98 -6.20 3.98
N ILE A 68 1.52 -5.25 4.72
CA ILE A 68 2.97 -5.11 4.87
C ILE A 68 3.54 -6.34 5.55
N ALA A 69 2.95 -6.73 6.67
CA ALA A 69 3.45 -7.87 7.45
C ALA A 69 3.41 -9.17 6.65
N ALA A 70 2.36 -9.36 5.87
CA ALA A 70 2.20 -10.57 5.06
C ALA A 70 3.25 -10.67 3.96
N ASN A 71 3.81 -9.55 3.55
CA ASN A 71 4.72 -9.51 2.41
C ASN A 71 6.16 -9.13 2.76
N GLU A 72 6.41 -8.77 4.00
CA GLU A 72 7.76 -8.43 4.41
C GLU A 72 8.55 -9.67 4.79
N GLY A 73 7.89 -10.72 5.03
CA GLY A 73 8.42 -12.01 5.24
C GLY A 73 9.74 -12.15 5.83
#